data_38c04bc1cb043986f7cbf4a78e5563ba
#
_entry.id   38c04bc1cb043986f7cbf4a78e5563ba
#
_cell.length_a   1.000
_cell.length_b   1.000
_cell.length_c   1.000
_cell.angle_alpha   90.00
_cell.angle_beta   90.00
_cell.angle_gamma   90.00
#
_symmetry.space_group_name_H-M   'P 1'
#
loop_
_entity.id
_entity.type
_entity.pdbx_description
1 polymer ?
#
loop_
_entity_poly.entity_id
_entity_poly.type
_entity_poly.pdbx_seq_one_letter_code
_entity_poly.pdbx_strand_id
1 'polypeptide(L)'
;ASYGLPIERPILEGLMRCAGADASKVEFVDVGFDAFPALVAGRADIIWIFEGWDGIQAQLKGIELNLVRLYGSCIPDYYTPLIISGEETLKKRGDLVRRFLAATARGFEYAAAHPEESAQILLKHSPESDPKLVNASQAWLGPRYKDDAPRWGFQKAEVWTQFADWMYEQKLLEKKIDPARAFTNDYLPK
;
A
#
# COMPACT_ATOMS: atom_id res chain seq x y z
N ALA A 1 -17.53 2.85 -2.50
CA ALA A 1 -17.44 1.42 -2.16
C ALA A 1 -16.15 1.12 -1.40
N SER A 2 -16.13 0.09 -0.61
CA SER A 2 -15.10 -0.28 0.36
C SER A 2 -14.72 -1.75 0.20
N TYR A 3 -13.50 -2.10 0.58
CA TYR A 3 -13.03 -3.50 0.73
C TYR A 3 -13.45 -4.12 2.08
N GLY A 4 -14.14 -3.35 2.95
CA GLY A 4 -14.49 -3.77 4.31
C GLY A 4 -13.34 -3.64 5.32
N LEU A 5 -12.28 -2.92 5.00
CA LEU A 5 -11.14 -2.74 5.90
C LEU A 5 -11.43 -1.65 6.95
N PRO A 6 -11.13 -1.91 8.24
CA PRO A 6 -11.43 -0.96 9.32
C PRO A 6 -10.80 0.42 9.16
N ILE A 7 -9.69 0.53 8.43
CA ILE A 7 -8.94 1.78 8.23
C ILE A 7 -9.54 2.71 7.16
N GLU A 8 -10.34 2.19 6.23
CA GLU A 8 -10.84 2.97 5.09
C GLU A 8 -11.75 4.13 5.52
N ARG A 9 -12.70 3.85 6.42
CA ARG A 9 -13.62 4.88 6.93
C ARG A 9 -12.88 6.02 7.63
N PRO A 10 -12.01 5.78 8.64
CA PRO A 10 -11.27 6.84 9.31
C PRO A 10 -10.40 7.68 8.38
N ILE A 11 -9.77 7.07 7.37
CA ILE A 11 -8.97 7.80 6.39
C ILE A 11 -9.86 8.70 5.54
N LEU A 12 -10.97 8.20 4.98
CA LEU A 12 -11.87 9.02 4.20
C LEU A 12 -12.49 10.16 5.02
N GLU A 13 -12.95 9.88 6.23
CA GLU A 13 -13.47 10.90 7.15
C GLU A 13 -12.40 11.94 7.51
N GLY A 14 -11.15 11.53 7.68
CA GLY A 14 -10.01 12.40 7.88
C GLY A 14 -9.80 13.34 6.70
N LEU A 15 -9.73 12.82 5.49
CA LEU A 15 -9.59 13.59 4.25
C LEU A 15 -10.75 14.59 4.08
N MET A 16 -11.98 14.17 4.32
CA MET A 16 -13.14 15.02 4.21
C MET A 16 -13.12 16.16 5.24
N ARG A 17 -12.74 15.89 6.50
CA ARG A 17 -12.57 16.93 7.51
C ARG A 17 -11.53 17.98 7.09
N CYS A 18 -10.41 17.55 6.54
CA CYS A 18 -9.37 18.46 6.04
C CYS A 18 -9.85 19.31 4.86
N ALA A 19 -10.73 18.78 4.04
CA ALA A 19 -11.36 19.50 2.94
C ALA A 19 -12.56 20.36 3.37
N GLY A 20 -12.92 20.37 4.67
CA GLY A 20 -14.12 21.06 5.18
C GLY A 20 -15.43 20.42 4.72
N ALA A 21 -15.41 19.14 4.34
CA ALA A 21 -16.55 18.40 3.85
C ALA A 21 -17.23 17.59 4.98
N ASP A 22 -18.52 17.32 4.79
CA ASP A 22 -19.35 16.58 5.76
C ASP A 22 -19.30 15.08 5.48
N ALA A 23 -18.54 14.36 6.29
CA ALA A 23 -18.36 12.91 6.17
C ALA A 23 -19.65 12.11 6.51
N SER A 24 -20.62 12.71 7.22
CA SER A 24 -21.89 12.02 7.53
C SER A 24 -22.76 11.73 6.29
N LYS A 25 -22.46 12.39 5.17
CA LYS A 25 -23.13 12.18 3.88
C LYS A 25 -22.62 11.00 3.09
N VAL A 26 -21.56 10.33 3.57
CA VAL A 26 -20.96 9.19 2.87
C VAL A 26 -21.53 7.88 3.40
N GLU A 27 -22.13 7.11 2.51
CA GLU A 27 -22.52 5.74 2.76
C GLU A 27 -21.40 4.78 2.34
N PHE A 28 -21.01 3.90 3.24
CA PHE A 28 -20.00 2.87 2.96
C PHE A 28 -20.71 1.57 2.59
N VAL A 29 -20.42 1.08 1.38
CA VAL A 29 -20.90 -0.20 0.89
C VAL A 29 -19.73 -1.13 0.68
N ASP A 30 -19.71 -2.23 1.40
CA ASP A 30 -18.69 -3.26 1.24
C ASP A 30 -18.98 -4.08 -0.02
N VAL A 31 -18.05 -4.05 -0.95
CA VAL A 31 -18.12 -4.76 -2.24
C VAL A 31 -16.90 -5.68 -2.45
N GLY A 32 -16.05 -5.80 -1.43
CA GLY A 32 -14.81 -6.55 -1.53
C GLY A 32 -13.95 -6.08 -2.72
N PHE A 33 -13.42 -7.02 -3.49
CA PHE A 33 -12.54 -6.72 -4.62
C PHE A 33 -13.27 -6.19 -5.89
N ASP A 34 -14.59 -6.03 -5.85
CA ASP A 34 -15.38 -5.49 -6.96
C ASP A 34 -15.49 -3.95 -6.93
N ALA A 35 -14.66 -3.26 -6.15
CA ALA A 35 -14.73 -1.80 -5.99
C ALA A 35 -14.52 -1.06 -7.33
N PHE A 36 -13.48 -1.39 -8.10
CA PHE A 36 -13.22 -0.76 -9.40
C PHE A 36 -14.34 -1.02 -10.42
N PRO A 37 -14.83 -2.25 -10.61
CA PRO A 37 -16.03 -2.50 -11.42
C PRO A 37 -17.26 -1.75 -10.94
N ALA A 38 -17.47 -1.57 -9.63
CA ALA A 38 -18.60 -0.82 -9.09
C ALA A 38 -18.53 0.67 -9.46
N LEU A 39 -17.34 1.29 -9.38
CA LEU A 39 -17.12 2.66 -9.83
C LEU A 39 -17.43 2.82 -11.33
N VAL A 40 -16.85 1.96 -12.16
CA VAL A 40 -17.03 2.02 -13.63
C VAL A 40 -18.50 1.83 -14.04
N ALA A 41 -19.24 1.02 -13.29
CA ALA A 41 -20.66 0.80 -13.50
C ALA A 41 -21.57 1.91 -12.91
N GLY A 42 -21.00 2.96 -12.30
CA GLY A 42 -21.75 4.02 -11.64
C GLY A 42 -22.51 3.58 -10.38
N ARG A 43 -22.10 2.46 -9.76
CA ARG A 43 -22.69 1.95 -8.51
C ARG A 43 -21.99 2.48 -7.27
N ALA A 44 -20.87 3.17 -7.45
CA ALA A 44 -20.12 3.83 -6.41
C ALA A 44 -19.54 5.14 -6.93
N ASP A 45 -19.55 6.18 -6.11
CA ASP A 45 -19.00 7.50 -6.45
C ASP A 45 -17.54 7.62 -6.04
N ILE A 46 -17.14 6.90 -4.99
CA ILE A 46 -15.78 6.90 -4.42
C ILE A 46 -15.35 5.47 -4.14
N ILE A 47 -14.12 5.16 -4.48
CA ILE A 47 -13.47 3.89 -4.13
C ILE A 47 -12.03 4.15 -3.65
N TRP A 48 -11.52 3.23 -2.85
CA TRP A 48 -10.09 3.10 -2.64
C TRP A 48 -9.46 2.38 -3.82
N ILE A 49 -8.35 2.86 -4.32
CA ILE A 49 -7.59 2.21 -5.40
C ILE A 49 -6.11 2.13 -5.07
N PHE A 50 -5.44 1.20 -5.72
CA PHE A 50 -3.98 1.17 -5.81
C PHE A 50 -3.58 1.78 -7.16
N GLU A 51 -3.01 2.99 -7.14
CA GLU A 51 -2.72 3.77 -8.36
C GLU A 51 -1.87 2.97 -9.36
N GLY A 52 -0.93 2.16 -8.87
CA GLY A 52 -0.07 1.31 -9.70
C GLY A 52 -0.79 0.11 -10.36
N TRP A 53 -2.04 -0.16 -10.01
CA TRP A 53 -2.84 -1.24 -10.62
C TRP A 53 -4.15 -0.70 -11.18
N ASP A 54 -5.07 -0.28 -10.32
CA ASP A 54 -6.39 0.22 -10.75
C ASP A 54 -6.27 1.53 -11.53
N GLY A 55 -5.36 2.44 -11.11
CA GLY A 55 -5.10 3.69 -11.82
C GLY A 55 -4.55 3.43 -13.22
N ILE A 56 -3.60 2.50 -13.34
CA ILE A 56 -3.07 2.07 -14.64
C ILE A 56 -4.16 1.40 -15.49
N GLN A 57 -5.00 0.57 -14.88
CA GLN A 57 -6.13 -0.06 -15.58
C GLN A 57 -7.11 0.98 -16.12
N ALA A 58 -7.45 2.00 -15.33
CA ALA A 58 -8.30 3.10 -15.75
C ALA A 58 -7.69 3.84 -16.94
N GLN A 59 -6.39 4.17 -16.86
CA GLN A 59 -5.69 4.84 -17.95
C GLN A 59 -5.71 4.03 -19.25
N LEU A 60 -5.44 2.71 -19.18
CA LEU A 60 -5.46 1.82 -20.34
C LEU A 60 -6.85 1.69 -20.97
N LYS A 61 -7.91 1.86 -20.17
CA LYS A 61 -9.31 1.84 -20.62
C LYS A 61 -9.85 3.22 -21.02
N GLY A 62 -9.04 4.29 -20.93
CA GLY A 62 -9.47 5.66 -21.21
C GLY A 62 -10.49 6.21 -20.21
N ILE A 63 -10.49 5.68 -18.96
CA ILE A 63 -11.36 6.13 -17.88
C ILE A 63 -10.63 7.24 -17.10
N GLU A 64 -11.21 8.43 -17.07
CA GLU A 64 -10.70 9.54 -16.26
C GLU A 64 -11.11 9.36 -14.81
N LEU A 65 -10.15 9.45 -13.89
CA LEU A 65 -10.35 9.39 -12.45
C LEU A 65 -9.96 10.70 -11.79
N ASN A 66 -10.80 11.19 -10.88
CA ASN A 66 -10.44 12.25 -9.95
C ASN A 66 -9.72 11.63 -8.75
N LEU A 67 -8.39 11.73 -8.70
CA LEU A 67 -7.57 11.11 -7.67
C LEU A 67 -7.36 12.02 -6.47
N VAL A 68 -7.74 11.54 -5.29
CA VAL A 68 -7.35 12.12 -4.00
C VAL A 68 -6.24 11.25 -3.42
N ARG A 69 -4.99 11.73 -3.53
CA ARG A 69 -3.84 10.98 -3.03
C ARG A 69 -3.67 11.15 -1.53
N LEU A 70 -3.34 10.06 -0.83
CA LEU A 70 -3.01 10.11 0.58
C LEU A 70 -1.67 10.81 0.81
N TYR A 71 -0.67 10.53 -0.02
CA TYR A 71 0.63 11.20 0.04
C TYR A 71 0.48 12.72 -0.14
N GLY A 72 1.06 13.47 0.80
CA GLY A 72 0.97 14.92 0.81
C GLY A 72 -0.38 15.48 1.26
N SER A 73 -1.31 14.63 1.71
CA SER A 73 -2.57 15.05 2.33
C SER A 73 -2.38 15.36 3.83
N CYS A 74 -3.50 15.57 4.52
CA CYS A 74 -3.51 15.71 5.98
C CYS A 74 -3.48 14.37 6.73
N ILE A 75 -3.52 13.24 6.02
CA ILE A 75 -3.30 11.93 6.60
C ILE A 75 -1.79 11.67 6.61
N PRO A 76 -1.18 11.34 7.75
CA PRO A 76 0.22 10.97 7.80
C PRO A 76 0.54 9.79 6.90
N ASP A 77 1.71 9.81 6.29
CA ASP A 77 2.21 8.69 5.50
C ASP A 77 2.38 7.43 6.34
N TYR A 78 2.28 6.25 5.72
CA TYR A 78 2.42 4.97 6.40
C TYR A 78 2.91 3.88 5.45
N TYR A 79 3.52 2.85 6.04
CA TYR A 79 4.03 1.72 5.27
C TYR A 79 2.97 0.68 5.00
N THR A 80 2.78 0.34 3.72
CA THR A 80 1.91 -0.74 3.26
C THR A 80 2.32 -1.18 1.83
N PRO A 81 2.31 -2.47 1.50
CA PRO A 81 2.16 -3.62 2.39
C PRO A 81 3.38 -3.85 3.28
N LEU A 82 3.22 -4.65 4.33
CA LEU A 82 4.29 -4.97 5.29
C LEU A 82 4.56 -6.48 5.34
N ILE A 83 5.82 -6.83 5.60
CA ILE A 83 6.18 -8.17 6.04
C ILE A 83 6.18 -8.18 7.56
N ILE A 84 5.37 -9.06 8.16
CA ILE A 84 5.26 -9.19 9.61
C ILE A 84 5.84 -10.53 10.08
N SER A 85 6.36 -10.55 11.31
CA SER A 85 6.86 -11.75 11.97
C SER A 85 6.59 -11.69 13.47
N GLY A 86 6.32 -12.84 14.08
CA GLY A 86 6.23 -12.93 15.53
C GLY A 86 7.60 -12.82 16.20
N GLU A 87 7.65 -12.22 17.41
CA GLU A 87 8.88 -12.03 18.17
C GLU A 87 9.65 -13.35 18.44
N GLU A 88 8.92 -14.44 18.71
CA GLU A 88 9.51 -15.76 18.90
C GLU A 88 10.23 -16.25 17.64
N THR A 89 9.69 -15.97 16.46
CA THR A 89 10.34 -16.31 15.19
C THR A 89 11.62 -15.50 15.02
N LEU A 90 11.58 -14.21 15.32
CA LEU A 90 12.75 -13.34 15.26
C LEU A 90 13.84 -13.83 16.20
N LYS A 91 13.50 -14.22 17.45
CA LYS A 91 14.45 -14.73 18.45
C LYS A 91 15.05 -16.09 18.09
N LYS A 92 14.20 -17.04 17.65
CA LYS A 92 14.61 -18.44 17.43
C LYS A 92 15.11 -18.73 16.02
N ARG A 93 14.66 -17.95 15.04
CA ARG A 93 14.91 -18.19 13.60
C ARG A 93 15.37 -16.89 12.88
N GLY A 94 16.06 -15.99 13.56
CA GLY A 94 16.49 -14.72 12.99
C GLY A 94 17.32 -14.85 11.71
N ASP A 95 18.16 -15.91 11.62
CA ASP A 95 18.94 -16.19 10.41
C ASP A 95 18.07 -16.56 9.20
N LEU A 96 16.97 -17.27 9.44
CA LEU A 96 16.00 -17.57 8.38
C LEU A 96 15.33 -16.28 7.90
N VAL A 97 14.91 -15.41 8.84
CA VAL A 97 14.32 -14.11 8.52
C VAL A 97 15.27 -13.26 7.69
N ARG A 98 16.54 -13.17 8.07
CA ARG A 98 17.57 -12.45 7.30
C ARG A 98 17.74 -12.99 5.88
N ARG A 99 17.83 -14.31 5.73
CA ARG A 99 17.94 -14.95 4.41
C ARG A 99 16.69 -14.71 3.54
N PHE A 100 15.52 -14.78 4.14
CA PHE A 100 14.25 -14.50 3.46
C PHE A 100 14.23 -13.04 2.98
N LEU A 101 14.48 -12.08 3.87
CA LEU A 101 14.49 -10.65 3.51
C LEU A 101 15.58 -10.32 2.49
N ALA A 102 16.74 -10.94 2.56
CA ALA A 102 17.80 -10.76 1.57
C ALA A 102 17.38 -11.28 0.18
N ALA A 103 16.67 -12.40 0.12
CA ALA A 103 16.14 -12.91 -1.15
C ALA A 103 15.04 -12.01 -1.70
N THR A 104 14.14 -11.55 -0.84
CA THR A 104 13.04 -10.64 -1.19
C THR A 104 13.58 -9.30 -1.69
N ALA A 105 14.54 -8.70 -0.98
CA ALA A 105 15.18 -7.45 -1.37
C ALA A 105 15.81 -7.56 -2.78
N ARG A 106 16.58 -8.63 -3.05
CA ARG A 106 17.13 -8.86 -4.39
C ARG A 106 16.04 -8.94 -5.45
N GLY A 107 14.90 -9.56 -5.15
CA GLY A 107 13.77 -9.64 -6.07
C GLY A 107 13.18 -8.27 -6.40
N PHE A 108 12.95 -7.44 -5.38
CA PHE A 108 12.42 -6.08 -5.58
C PHE A 108 13.43 -5.15 -6.27
N GLU A 109 14.70 -5.22 -5.90
CA GLU A 109 15.77 -4.44 -6.55
C GLU A 109 15.95 -4.85 -8.01
N TYR A 110 15.86 -6.15 -8.30
CA TYR A 110 15.86 -6.65 -9.66
C TYR A 110 14.65 -6.13 -10.45
N ALA A 111 13.46 -6.20 -9.87
CA ALA A 111 12.23 -5.74 -10.51
C ALA A 111 12.23 -4.21 -10.75
N ALA A 112 12.87 -3.44 -9.87
CA ALA A 112 13.07 -2.01 -10.08
C ALA A 112 14.03 -1.71 -11.24
N ALA A 113 15.10 -2.50 -11.36
CA ALA A 113 16.12 -2.33 -12.41
C ALA A 113 15.70 -2.90 -13.78
N HIS A 114 14.85 -3.94 -13.77
CA HIS A 114 14.43 -4.70 -14.96
C HIS A 114 12.91 -4.86 -15.03
N PRO A 115 12.14 -3.77 -15.16
CA PRO A 115 10.69 -3.80 -15.06
C PRO A 115 10.02 -4.66 -16.14
N GLU A 116 10.50 -4.58 -17.39
CA GLU A 116 9.94 -5.36 -18.50
C GLU A 116 10.14 -6.86 -18.32
N GLU A 117 11.36 -7.28 -17.97
CA GLU A 117 11.67 -8.69 -17.73
C GLU A 117 10.89 -9.23 -16.53
N SER A 118 10.76 -8.44 -15.47
CA SER A 118 9.98 -8.80 -14.28
C SER A 118 8.50 -8.96 -14.59
N ALA A 119 7.94 -8.13 -15.48
CA ALA A 119 6.58 -8.29 -15.98
C ALA A 119 6.42 -9.62 -16.73
N GLN A 120 7.38 -10.00 -17.56
CA GLN A 120 7.35 -11.30 -18.28
C GLN A 120 7.47 -12.49 -17.33
N ILE A 121 8.29 -12.36 -16.28
CA ILE A 121 8.38 -13.40 -15.23
C ILE A 121 7.03 -13.56 -14.53
N LEU A 122 6.36 -12.47 -14.16
CA LEU A 122 5.03 -12.52 -13.57
C LEU A 122 4.02 -13.19 -14.50
N LEU A 123 3.94 -12.77 -15.76
CA LEU A 123 3.02 -13.33 -16.76
C LEU A 123 3.22 -14.82 -17.00
N LYS A 124 4.45 -15.30 -16.87
CA LYS A 124 4.74 -16.75 -16.96
C LYS A 124 4.08 -17.55 -15.84
N HIS A 125 3.91 -16.94 -14.64
CA HIS A 125 3.33 -17.59 -13.46
C HIS A 125 1.87 -17.21 -13.23
N SER A 126 1.36 -16.21 -13.94
CA SER A 126 -0.01 -15.70 -13.87
C SER A 126 -0.53 -15.43 -15.29
N PRO A 127 -0.71 -16.49 -16.09
CA PRO A 127 -1.05 -16.37 -17.52
C PRO A 127 -2.47 -15.78 -17.76
N GLU A 128 -3.32 -15.77 -16.74
CA GLU A 128 -4.65 -15.16 -16.76
C GLU A 128 -4.62 -13.63 -16.67
N SER A 129 -3.49 -13.04 -16.28
CA SER A 129 -3.34 -11.60 -16.14
C SER A 129 -3.25 -10.90 -17.51
N ASP A 130 -3.83 -9.69 -17.62
CA ASP A 130 -3.70 -8.88 -18.82
C ASP A 130 -2.26 -8.41 -19.02
N PRO A 131 -1.58 -8.82 -20.10
CA PRO A 131 -0.18 -8.44 -20.34
C PRO A 131 0.04 -6.94 -20.46
N LYS A 132 -0.92 -6.17 -20.98
CA LYS A 132 -0.81 -4.71 -21.10
C LYS A 132 -0.82 -4.07 -19.74
N LEU A 133 -1.74 -4.53 -18.86
CA LEU A 133 -1.82 -4.04 -17.50
C LEU A 133 -0.56 -4.39 -16.70
N VAL A 134 -0.10 -5.64 -16.76
CA VAL A 134 1.10 -6.08 -16.02
C VAL A 134 2.34 -5.29 -16.43
N ASN A 135 2.58 -5.12 -17.74
CA ASN A 135 3.74 -4.36 -18.22
C ASN A 135 3.67 -2.89 -17.79
N ALA A 136 2.53 -2.24 -17.95
CA ALA A 136 2.35 -0.83 -17.59
C ALA A 136 2.44 -0.62 -16.07
N SER A 137 1.83 -1.51 -15.29
CA SER A 137 1.89 -1.50 -13.82
C SER A 137 3.33 -1.68 -13.32
N GLN A 138 4.06 -2.66 -13.85
CA GLN A 138 5.44 -2.91 -13.45
C GLN A 138 6.38 -1.74 -13.80
N ALA A 139 6.19 -1.12 -14.97
CA ALA A 139 6.94 0.07 -15.36
C ALA A 139 6.66 1.26 -14.41
N TRP A 140 5.42 1.40 -13.94
CA TRP A 140 5.04 2.42 -12.98
C TRP A 140 5.53 2.12 -11.56
N LEU A 141 5.45 0.86 -11.11
CA LEU A 141 5.83 0.43 -9.75
C LEU A 141 7.35 0.36 -9.56
N GLY A 142 8.10 -0.07 -10.58
CA GLY A 142 9.53 -0.32 -10.48
C GLY A 142 10.31 0.78 -9.75
N PRO A 143 10.25 2.06 -10.18
CA PRO A 143 10.94 3.15 -9.50
C PRO A 143 10.46 3.38 -8.05
N ARG A 144 9.24 2.94 -7.72
CA ARG A 144 8.57 3.18 -6.43
C ARG A 144 8.80 2.08 -5.39
N TYR A 145 9.38 0.95 -5.77
CA TYR A 145 9.65 -0.16 -4.83
C TYR A 145 10.61 0.21 -3.71
N LYS A 146 11.46 1.18 -3.95
CA LYS A 146 12.44 1.65 -2.96
C LYS A 146 12.32 3.15 -2.74
N ASP A 147 11.94 3.92 -3.78
CA ASP A 147 11.88 5.38 -3.81
C ASP A 147 13.20 6.00 -3.30
N ASP A 148 13.16 6.91 -2.32
CA ASP A 148 14.33 7.58 -1.72
C ASP A 148 14.99 6.76 -0.59
N ALA A 149 14.47 5.59 -0.27
CA ALA A 149 15.04 4.77 0.80
C ALA A 149 16.48 4.31 0.46
N PRO A 150 17.39 4.23 1.45
CA PRO A 150 18.76 3.82 1.22
C PRO A 150 18.87 2.37 0.69
N ARG A 151 17.89 1.53 1.03
CA ARG A 151 17.75 0.15 0.58
C ARG A 151 16.28 -0.28 0.66
N TRP A 152 15.92 -1.30 -0.12
CA TRP A 152 14.57 -1.84 -0.08
C TRP A 152 14.16 -2.31 1.32
N GLY A 153 12.94 -1.99 1.73
CA GLY A 153 12.37 -2.38 3.00
C GLY A 153 12.78 -1.52 4.20
N PHE A 154 13.66 -0.53 4.01
CA PHE A 154 14.06 0.37 5.10
C PHE A 154 12.89 1.24 5.55
N GLN A 155 12.65 1.24 6.86
CA GLN A 155 11.55 2.00 7.48
C GLN A 155 12.10 3.08 8.42
N LYS A 156 11.46 4.25 8.37
CA LYS A 156 11.79 5.44 9.19
C LYS A 156 10.88 5.46 10.42
N ALA A 157 11.45 5.67 11.62
CA ALA A 157 10.69 5.72 12.86
C ALA A 157 9.65 6.86 12.89
N GLU A 158 9.97 7.98 12.22
CA GLU A 158 9.06 9.13 12.13
C GLU A 158 7.73 8.78 11.48
N VAL A 159 7.75 8.01 10.39
CA VAL A 159 6.54 7.56 9.68
C VAL A 159 5.67 6.73 10.62
N TRP A 160 6.26 5.79 11.35
CA TRP A 160 5.55 5.00 12.35
C TRP A 160 4.97 5.86 13.46
N THR A 161 5.74 6.82 13.98
CA THR A 161 5.28 7.71 15.06
C THR A 161 4.10 8.56 14.62
N GLN A 162 4.22 9.24 13.49
CA GLN A 162 3.19 10.14 12.99
C GLN A 162 1.87 9.41 12.72
N PHE A 163 1.95 8.24 12.07
CA PHE A 163 0.74 7.47 11.77
C PHE A 163 0.13 6.83 13.02
N ALA A 164 0.95 6.32 13.96
CA ALA A 164 0.46 5.77 15.21
C ALA A 164 -0.21 6.83 16.09
N ASP A 165 0.36 8.02 16.18
CA ASP A 165 -0.24 9.14 16.90
C ASP A 165 -1.57 9.56 16.26
N TRP A 166 -1.61 9.67 14.94
CA TRP A 166 -2.85 9.94 14.21
C TRP A 166 -3.91 8.87 14.47
N MET A 167 -3.55 7.58 14.39
CA MET A 167 -4.49 6.49 14.70
C MET A 167 -5.03 6.56 16.12
N TYR A 168 -4.20 6.91 17.08
CA TYR A 168 -4.63 7.10 18.47
C TYR A 168 -5.61 8.29 18.60
N GLU A 169 -5.33 9.42 17.97
CA GLU A 169 -6.20 10.59 17.93
C GLU A 169 -7.56 10.29 17.28
N GLN A 170 -7.56 9.45 16.25
CA GLN A 170 -8.79 8.96 15.61
C GLN A 170 -9.51 7.85 16.40
N LYS A 171 -9.01 7.47 17.58
CA LYS A 171 -9.55 6.40 18.44
C LYS A 171 -9.56 5.01 17.79
N LEU A 172 -8.64 4.78 16.85
CA LEU A 172 -8.40 3.47 16.22
C LEU A 172 -7.51 2.60 17.08
N LEU A 173 -6.76 3.20 18.00
CA LEU A 173 -5.95 2.53 19.02
C LEU A 173 -6.48 2.88 20.39
N GLU A 174 -6.62 1.87 21.25
CA GLU A 174 -7.04 2.07 22.66
C GLU A 174 -6.00 2.82 23.49
N LYS A 175 -4.73 2.69 23.09
CA LYS A 175 -3.59 3.35 23.76
C LYS A 175 -2.51 3.69 22.73
N LYS A 176 -1.68 4.68 23.07
CA LYS A 176 -0.48 4.98 22.29
C LYS A 176 0.45 3.77 22.28
N ILE A 177 0.97 3.45 21.11
CA ILE A 177 1.99 2.42 20.95
C ILE A 177 3.38 3.06 20.96
N ASP A 178 4.38 2.27 21.33
CA ASP A 178 5.79 2.65 21.15
C ASP A 178 6.22 2.26 19.73
N PRO A 179 6.46 3.22 18.83
CA PRO A 179 6.82 2.90 17.44
C PRO A 179 8.12 2.13 17.34
N ALA A 180 9.07 2.31 18.29
CA ALA A 180 10.32 1.59 18.30
C ALA A 180 10.15 0.06 18.49
N ARG A 181 8.99 -0.37 18.99
CA ARG A 181 8.62 -1.78 19.15
C ARG A 181 7.75 -2.32 18.02
N ALA A 182 7.27 -1.45 17.12
CA ALA A 182 6.36 -1.85 16.03
C ALA A 182 7.11 -2.38 14.81
N PHE A 183 8.36 -1.96 14.59
CA PHE A 183 9.16 -2.37 13.44
C PHE A 183 10.63 -2.55 13.81
N THR A 184 11.41 -3.15 12.91
CA THR A 184 12.86 -3.22 13.00
C THR A 184 13.49 -3.30 11.62
N ASN A 185 14.63 -2.62 11.45
CA ASN A 185 15.48 -2.72 10.26
C ASN A 185 16.66 -3.72 10.44
N ASP A 186 16.77 -4.38 11.61
CA ASP A 186 17.94 -5.20 11.98
C ASP A 186 18.08 -6.48 11.16
N TYR A 187 17.01 -6.91 10.50
CA TYR A 187 16.98 -8.12 9.70
C TYR A 187 17.14 -7.86 8.20
N LEU A 188 17.15 -6.60 7.78
CA LEU A 188 17.39 -6.22 6.39
C LEU A 188 18.84 -6.51 5.97
N PRO A 189 19.09 -6.83 4.68
CA PRO A 189 20.45 -6.96 4.16
C PRO A 189 21.22 -5.64 4.33
N LYS A 190 22.53 -5.77 4.56
CA LYS A 190 23.44 -4.62 4.71
C LYS A 190 23.77 -4.00 3.37
#